data_0050566d07afac5207d099cc474d0f8a
#
_entry.id   0050566d07afac5207d099cc474d0f8a
#
_cell.length_a   1.000
_cell.length_b   1.000
_cell.length_c   1.000
_cell.angle_alpha   90.00
_cell.angle_beta   90.00
_cell.angle_gamma   90.00
#
_symmetry.space_group_name_H-M   'P 1'
#
loop_
_entity.id
_entity.type
_entity.pdbx_description
1 polymer ?
#
loop_
_entity_poly.entity_id
_entity_poly.type
_entity_poly.pdbx_seq_one_letter_code
_entity_poly.pdbx_strand_id
1 'polypeptide(L)'
;MTSRFGLISNPLSHSVSQRGSHLEIVAEREPDTDFHSLDNFDKLSEIMRELADTGVEAIFVEGGDGTAMAVLTELLSGRSGLPTSTPIALLPGGMTNTAAKAMGLHRAGKGGIRAIMASLRGGEADSHKTLMPLLQVSLSKDGQPLYGFFLSTGAVPHGIRYCRRELHTRGAEGSLAVGLTLVRLVFGPRGPDGNEVMRPTDLTCESTAFHAAGSHLFTLATTLPQLNLGLDPFWGKEEQAPLRFTHARWPANGLIRALLGILAGGPENMMRKRGMESFNINEALLKYSGDLVLDGEFLTAPPSGKVKVSTTEPLVFLR
;
A
#
# COMPACT_ATOMS: atom_id res chain seq x y z
N MET A 1 27.05 -0.44 23.49
CA MET A 1 25.69 0.04 23.71
C MET A 1 24.77 -1.13 23.41
N THR A 2 23.83 -1.46 24.27
CA THR A 2 22.83 -2.51 23.98
C THR A 2 21.83 -1.98 22.97
N SER A 3 21.64 -2.72 21.86
CA SER A 3 20.66 -2.37 20.83
C SER A 3 19.25 -2.37 21.38
N ARG A 4 18.55 -1.25 21.30
CA ARG A 4 17.19 -1.07 21.80
C ARG A 4 16.17 -1.07 20.67
N PHE A 5 15.01 -1.71 20.86
CA PHE A 5 14.00 -1.86 19.82
C PHE A 5 12.64 -1.32 20.27
N GLY A 6 12.00 -0.53 19.41
CA GLY A 6 10.63 -0.08 19.60
C GLY A 6 9.63 -1.13 19.07
N LEU A 7 8.64 -1.46 19.86
CA LEU A 7 7.60 -2.43 19.53
C LEU A 7 6.23 -1.74 19.62
N ILE A 8 5.53 -1.62 18.49
CA ILE A 8 4.20 -1.01 18.41
C ILE A 8 3.21 -2.08 17.95
N SER A 9 2.23 -2.41 18.78
CA SER A 9 1.17 -3.37 18.42
C SER A 9 -0.21 -2.71 18.49
N ASN A 10 -1.01 -2.91 17.45
CA ASN A 10 -2.40 -2.45 17.43
C ASN A 10 -3.34 -3.60 17.81
N PRO A 11 -3.86 -3.61 19.06
CA PRO A 11 -4.73 -4.67 19.56
C PRO A 11 -6.09 -4.72 18.85
N LEU A 12 -6.51 -3.63 18.18
CA LEU A 12 -7.76 -3.56 17.43
C LEU A 12 -7.64 -4.11 16.01
N SER A 13 -6.42 -4.44 15.55
CA SER A 13 -6.22 -5.07 14.26
C SER A 13 -6.78 -6.49 14.24
N HIS A 14 -7.42 -6.88 13.14
CA HIS A 14 -8.21 -8.11 13.01
C HIS A 14 -7.53 -9.37 13.57
N SER A 15 -6.31 -9.67 13.13
CA SER A 15 -5.60 -10.87 13.59
C SER A 15 -5.05 -10.72 15.01
N VAL A 16 -4.65 -9.51 15.41
CA VAL A 16 -4.12 -9.25 16.77
C VAL A 16 -5.23 -9.40 17.80
N SER A 17 -6.43 -8.86 17.54
CA SER A 17 -7.58 -8.97 18.43
C SER A 17 -8.03 -10.42 18.70
N GLN A 18 -7.77 -11.31 17.73
CA GLN A 18 -8.16 -12.74 17.85
C GLN A 18 -7.09 -13.60 18.54
N ARG A 19 -5.79 -13.36 18.28
CA ARG A 19 -4.70 -14.24 18.74
C ARG A 19 -3.80 -13.64 19.82
N GLY A 20 -3.98 -12.36 20.13
CA GLY A 20 -3.05 -11.58 20.93
C GLY A 20 -1.85 -11.07 20.14
N SER A 21 -1.04 -10.21 20.78
CA SER A 21 0.14 -9.62 20.17
C SER A 21 1.36 -10.54 20.26
N HIS A 22 2.04 -10.73 19.15
CA HIS A 22 3.36 -11.40 19.15
C HIS A 22 4.43 -10.49 19.74
N LEU A 23 4.32 -9.16 19.52
CA LEU A 23 5.30 -8.19 20.03
C LEU A 23 5.23 -8.08 21.55
N GLU A 24 4.05 -8.14 22.16
CA GLU A 24 3.88 -8.17 23.61
C GLU A 24 4.60 -9.37 24.24
N ILE A 25 4.40 -10.57 23.65
CA ILE A 25 5.08 -11.78 24.12
C ILE A 25 6.60 -11.73 23.90
N VAL A 26 7.06 -11.04 22.85
CA VAL A 26 8.49 -10.81 22.64
C VAL A 26 9.04 -9.86 23.70
N ALA A 27 8.33 -8.77 24.02
CA ALA A 27 8.73 -7.80 25.03
C ALA A 27 8.93 -8.41 26.42
N GLU A 28 8.07 -9.37 26.81
CA GLU A 28 8.23 -10.10 28.09
C GLU A 28 9.57 -10.85 28.23
N ARG A 29 10.24 -11.15 27.10
CA ARG A 29 11.44 -12.00 27.06
C ARG A 29 12.69 -11.26 26.60
N GLU A 30 12.55 -10.07 26.05
CA GLU A 30 13.62 -9.26 25.48
C GLU A 30 13.70 -7.93 26.24
N PRO A 31 14.60 -7.81 27.23
CA PRO A 31 14.65 -6.65 28.14
C PRO A 31 15.00 -5.32 27.45
N ASP A 32 15.64 -5.39 26.28
CA ASP A 32 16.06 -4.21 25.52
C ASP A 32 14.96 -3.78 24.53
N THR A 33 13.70 -3.87 24.91
CA THR A 33 12.56 -3.50 24.07
C THR A 33 11.64 -2.51 24.80
N ASP A 34 11.13 -1.53 24.03
CA ASP A 34 10.11 -0.58 24.47
C ASP A 34 8.79 -0.94 23.78
N PHE A 35 7.87 -1.56 24.54
CA PHE A 35 6.58 -2.00 24.00
C PHE A 35 5.48 -0.96 24.24
N HIS A 36 4.74 -0.66 23.17
CA HIS A 36 3.59 0.24 23.17
C HIS A 36 2.37 -0.41 22.51
N SER A 37 1.25 -0.39 23.23
CA SER A 37 -0.05 -0.77 22.69
C SER A 37 -0.71 0.45 22.03
N LEU A 38 -0.94 0.38 20.72
CA LEU A 38 -1.58 1.43 19.93
C LEU A 38 -3.10 1.17 19.84
N ASP A 39 -3.81 1.42 20.90
CA ASP A 39 -5.27 1.31 21.00
C ASP A 39 -5.99 2.57 20.48
N ASN A 40 -5.29 3.71 20.42
CA ASN A 40 -5.74 4.98 19.88
C ASN A 40 -4.64 5.65 19.05
N PHE A 41 -4.94 5.98 17.80
CA PHE A 41 -4.00 6.63 16.90
C PHE A 41 -3.58 8.04 17.35
N ASP A 42 -4.36 8.73 18.18
CA ASP A 42 -3.99 10.04 18.74
C ASP A 42 -2.72 9.98 19.59
N LYS A 43 -2.41 8.81 20.17
CA LYS A 43 -1.20 8.56 20.96
C LYS A 43 0.05 8.30 20.11
N LEU A 44 -0.11 8.07 18.81
CA LEU A 44 1.00 7.62 17.97
C LEU A 44 2.18 8.60 17.96
N SER A 45 1.91 9.91 17.86
CA SER A 45 2.96 10.93 17.87
C SER A 45 3.73 10.97 19.20
N GLU A 46 3.08 10.67 20.33
CA GLU A 46 3.70 10.56 21.65
C GLU A 46 4.58 9.31 21.72
N ILE A 47 4.03 8.16 21.36
CA ILE A 47 4.77 6.87 21.31
C ILE A 47 6.04 7.02 20.44
N MET A 48 5.92 7.60 19.24
CA MET A 48 7.05 7.75 18.35
C MET A 48 8.12 8.70 18.91
N ARG A 49 7.75 9.72 19.70
CA ARG A 49 8.71 10.60 20.40
C ARG A 49 9.40 9.86 21.55
N GLU A 50 8.68 9.09 22.35
CA GLU A 50 9.27 8.27 23.41
C GLU A 50 10.31 7.30 22.82
N LEU A 51 10.02 6.65 21.70
CA LEU A 51 10.96 5.77 21.00
C LEU A 51 12.19 6.55 20.48
N ALA A 52 12.02 7.80 20.04
CA ALA A 52 13.14 8.64 19.65
C ALA A 52 14.03 8.99 20.86
N ASP A 53 13.42 9.37 21.99
CA ASP A 53 14.12 9.74 23.21
C ASP A 53 14.91 8.56 23.81
N THR A 54 14.39 7.33 23.66
CA THR A 54 15.07 6.11 24.10
C THR A 54 16.14 5.63 23.11
N GLY A 55 16.21 6.21 21.92
CA GLY A 55 17.22 5.93 20.91
C GLY A 55 17.14 4.53 20.32
N VAL A 56 15.93 4.09 19.96
CA VAL A 56 15.72 2.77 19.35
C VAL A 56 16.43 2.65 18.01
N GLU A 57 17.04 1.50 17.75
CA GLU A 57 17.75 1.19 16.50
C GLU A 57 16.82 0.70 15.39
N ALA A 58 15.67 0.15 15.74
CA ALA A 58 14.65 -0.30 14.81
C ALA A 58 13.26 -0.32 15.45
N ILE A 59 12.22 -0.23 14.63
CA ILE A 59 10.83 -0.27 15.06
C ILE A 59 10.13 -1.49 14.45
N PHE A 60 9.46 -2.27 15.27
CA PHE A 60 8.61 -3.39 14.87
C PHE A 60 7.15 -2.99 15.02
N VAL A 61 6.38 -3.08 13.95
CA VAL A 61 4.97 -2.65 13.91
C VAL A 61 4.09 -3.85 13.63
N GLU A 62 3.23 -4.21 14.56
CA GLU A 62 2.25 -5.29 14.40
C GLU A 62 0.85 -4.70 14.27
N GLY A 63 0.27 -4.85 13.07
CA GLY A 63 -1.03 -4.29 12.77
C GLY A 63 -1.49 -4.57 11.35
N GLY A 64 -2.57 -3.93 10.94
CA GLY A 64 -3.03 -3.93 9.54
C GLY A 64 -2.32 -2.87 8.70
N ASP A 65 -2.69 -2.79 7.41
CA ASP A 65 -2.11 -1.82 6.48
C ASP A 65 -2.31 -0.37 6.97
N GLY A 66 -3.46 -0.04 7.58
CA GLY A 66 -3.72 1.28 8.16
C GLY A 66 -2.79 1.63 9.33
N THR A 67 -2.45 0.66 10.20
CA THR A 67 -1.49 0.85 11.29
C THR A 67 -0.08 1.10 10.74
N ALA A 68 0.33 0.29 9.76
CA ALA A 68 1.62 0.46 9.09
C ALA A 68 1.72 1.86 8.47
N MET A 69 0.69 2.30 7.77
CA MET A 69 0.68 3.62 7.12
C MET A 69 0.68 4.78 8.12
N ALA A 70 -0.01 4.66 9.24
CA ALA A 70 0.00 5.68 10.29
C ALA A 70 1.42 5.85 10.86
N VAL A 71 2.11 4.76 11.20
CA VAL A 71 3.49 4.78 11.72
C VAL A 71 4.46 5.35 10.68
N LEU A 72 4.36 4.93 9.41
CA LEU A 72 5.20 5.44 8.33
C LEU A 72 4.96 6.92 8.05
N THR A 73 3.70 7.38 8.12
CA THR A 73 3.34 8.79 7.98
C THR A 73 3.92 9.63 9.12
N GLU A 74 3.83 9.15 10.35
CA GLU A 74 4.40 9.85 11.50
C GLU A 74 5.93 9.95 11.41
N LEU A 75 6.61 8.86 11.02
CA LEU A 75 8.06 8.87 10.77
C LEU A 75 8.43 9.90 9.69
N LEU A 76 7.74 9.89 8.55
CA LEU A 76 8.01 10.79 7.42
C LEU A 76 7.65 12.25 7.72
N SER A 77 6.77 12.51 8.69
CA SER A 77 6.44 13.86 9.13
C SER A 77 7.62 14.57 9.82
N GLY A 78 8.59 13.80 10.33
CA GLY A 78 9.73 14.30 11.10
C GLY A 78 9.37 14.82 12.50
N ARG A 79 8.09 14.78 12.90
CA ARG A 79 7.61 15.33 14.19
C ARG A 79 8.06 14.53 15.40
N SER A 80 8.30 13.25 15.22
CA SER A 80 8.76 12.36 16.28
C SER A 80 10.23 12.55 16.68
N GLY A 81 11.04 13.14 15.80
CA GLY A 81 12.49 13.22 15.99
C GLY A 81 13.25 11.94 15.62
N LEU A 82 12.56 10.86 15.29
CA LEU A 82 13.19 9.66 14.73
C LEU A 82 13.74 9.92 13.34
N PRO A 83 14.96 9.47 13.03
CA PRO A 83 15.51 9.55 11.68
C PRO A 83 14.65 8.73 10.70
N THR A 84 14.40 9.24 9.50
CA THR A 84 13.70 8.51 8.44
C THR A 84 14.45 7.25 7.99
N SER A 85 15.73 7.15 8.31
CA SER A 85 16.57 5.96 8.10
C SER A 85 16.40 4.87 9.16
N THR A 86 15.58 5.11 10.22
CA THR A 86 15.30 4.10 11.25
C THR A 86 14.66 2.87 10.59
N PRO A 87 15.26 1.66 10.72
CA PRO A 87 14.73 0.45 10.11
C PRO A 87 13.37 0.05 10.68
N ILE A 88 12.44 -0.37 9.81
CA ILE A 88 11.08 -0.76 10.20
C ILE A 88 10.77 -2.19 9.79
N ALA A 89 10.25 -2.99 10.72
CA ALA A 89 9.69 -4.31 10.46
C ALA A 89 8.16 -4.21 10.49
N LEU A 90 7.48 -4.53 9.37
CA LEU A 90 6.02 -4.56 9.30
C LEU A 90 5.52 -5.99 9.47
N LEU A 91 4.79 -6.25 10.55
CA LEU A 91 4.27 -7.57 10.91
C LEU A 91 2.77 -7.68 10.63
N PRO A 92 2.29 -8.85 10.18
CA PRO A 92 0.91 -9.03 9.78
C PRO A 92 -0.04 -9.05 11.01
N GLY A 93 -0.94 -8.10 11.08
CA GLY A 93 -1.99 -8.01 12.10
C GLY A 93 -3.38 -7.75 11.54
N GLY A 94 -3.50 -7.36 10.27
CA GLY A 94 -4.76 -7.09 9.58
C GLY A 94 -5.27 -8.28 8.73
N MET A 95 -6.24 -8.01 7.87
CA MET A 95 -6.79 -8.99 6.93
C MET A 95 -5.95 -9.13 5.66
N THR A 96 -5.56 -8.03 5.04
CA THR A 96 -4.83 -7.99 3.76
C THR A 96 -3.33 -8.07 3.93
N ASN A 97 -2.77 -7.31 4.86
CA ASN A 97 -1.35 -7.25 5.19
C ASN A 97 -0.45 -7.03 3.96
N THR A 98 -0.85 -6.13 3.07
CA THR A 98 -0.18 -5.87 1.79
C THR A 98 1.26 -5.45 2.00
N ALA A 99 1.49 -4.50 2.91
CA ALA A 99 2.83 -4.01 3.25
C ALA A 99 3.72 -5.12 3.84
N ALA A 100 3.23 -5.86 4.85
CA ALA A 100 3.99 -6.94 5.48
C ALA A 100 4.32 -8.07 4.49
N LYS A 101 3.43 -8.37 3.56
CA LYS A 101 3.67 -9.35 2.49
C LYS A 101 4.74 -8.89 1.52
N ALA A 102 4.70 -7.63 1.11
CA ALA A 102 5.69 -7.06 0.21
C ALA A 102 7.10 -7.06 0.82
N MET A 103 7.19 -6.90 2.15
CA MET A 103 8.44 -6.95 2.90
C MET A 103 8.90 -8.38 3.25
N GLY A 104 8.13 -9.42 2.91
CA GLY A 104 8.49 -10.81 3.21
C GLY A 104 8.20 -11.26 4.65
N LEU A 105 7.67 -10.40 5.51
CA LEU A 105 7.39 -10.70 6.92
C LEU A 105 5.98 -11.25 7.20
N HIS A 106 5.21 -11.56 6.16
CA HIS A 106 3.82 -12.01 6.30
C HIS A 106 3.63 -13.32 7.08
N ARG A 107 4.71 -14.07 7.33
CA ARG A 107 4.73 -15.30 8.13
C ARG A 107 5.60 -15.18 9.39
N ALA A 108 6.12 -13.97 9.67
CA ALA A 108 6.97 -13.78 10.84
C ALA A 108 6.13 -13.95 12.12
N GLY A 109 6.46 -14.99 12.87
CA GLY A 109 6.00 -15.16 14.25
C GLY A 109 7.09 -14.74 15.24
N LYS A 110 6.85 -14.99 16.52
CA LYS A 110 7.78 -14.63 17.63
C LYS A 110 9.24 -15.06 17.39
N GLY A 111 9.46 -16.23 16.82
CA GLY A 111 10.81 -16.74 16.49
C GLY A 111 11.50 -15.92 15.41
N GLY A 112 10.79 -15.55 14.35
CA GLY A 112 11.34 -14.71 13.28
C GLY A 112 11.66 -13.29 13.76
N ILE A 113 10.80 -12.70 14.60
CA ILE A 113 11.04 -11.38 15.21
C ILE A 113 12.34 -11.40 16.02
N ARG A 114 12.49 -12.39 16.91
CA ARG A 114 13.69 -12.53 17.73
C ARG A 114 14.97 -12.80 16.91
N ALA A 115 14.85 -13.56 15.83
CA ALA A 115 15.98 -13.79 14.92
C ALA A 115 16.44 -12.49 14.26
N ILE A 116 15.53 -11.64 13.79
CA ILE A 116 15.86 -10.31 13.24
C ILE A 116 16.54 -9.45 14.30
N MET A 117 15.99 -9.38 15.53
CA MET A 117 16.60 -8.63 16.63
C MET A 117 18.00 -9.12 16.96
N ALA A 118 18.21 -10.44 17.00
CA ALA A 118 19.52 -11.05 17.24
C ALA A 118 20.53 -10.68 16.14
N SER A 119 20.12 -10.72 14.88
CA SER A 119 20.95 -10.32 13.75
C SER A 119 21.32 -8.83 13.80
N LEU A 120 20.38 -7.96 14.18
CA LEU A 120 20.66 -6.53 14.38
C LEU A 120 21.69 -6.30 15.49
N ARG A 121 21.56 -6.98 16.63
CA ARG A 121 22.54 -6.94 17.73
C ARG A 121 23.92 -7.47 17.31
N GLY A 122 23.95 -8.47 16.44
CA GLY A 122 25.19 -9.07 15.92
C GLY A 122 25.88 -8.23 14.85
N GLY A 123 25.30 -7.11 14.41
CA GLY A 123 25.87 -6.28 13.35
C GLY A 123 25.62 -6.82 11.93
N GLU A 124 24.81 -7.87 11.78
CA GLU A 124 24.46 -8.49 10.48
C GLU A 124 23.22 -7.85 9.84
N ALA A 125 22.91 -6.62 10.23
CA ALA A 125 21.70 -5.89 9.85
C ALA A 125 21.48 -5.81 8.33
N ASP A 126 22.54 -5.73 7.54
CA ASP A 126 22.43 -5.47 6.09
C ASP A 126 21.80 -6.64 5.32
N SER A 127 21.90 -7.87 5.81
CA SER A 127 21.26 -9.05 5.21
C SER A 127 19.72 -9.01 5.31
N HIS A 128 19.19 -8.28 6.29
CA HIS A 128 17.76 -8.15 6.54
C HIS A 128 17.17 -6.83 6.02
N LYS A 129 17.98 -5.89 5.54
CA LYS A 129 17.50 -4.57 5.08
C LYS A 129 17.06 -4.61 3.62
N THR A 130 15.98 -3.94 3.33
CA THR A 130 15.49 -3.63 1.98
C THR A 130 15.16 -2.15 1.92
N LEU A 131 15.64 -1.48 0.88
CA LEU A 131 15.31 -0.09 0.62
C LEU A 131 14.09 -0.02 -0.30
N MET A 132 13.05 0.69 0.13
CA MET A 132 11.85 0.88 -0.69
C MET A 132 11.20 2.24 -0.45
N PRO A 133 10.91 2.99 -1.53
CA PRO A 133 10.15 4.22 -1.43
C PRO A 133 8.66 3.93 -1.22
N LEU A 134 7.94 4.88 -0.65
CA LEU A 134 6.49 4.89 -0.60
C LEU A 134 5.92 5.77 -1.71
N LEU A 135 4.66 5.54 -2.08
CA LEU A 135 3.88 6.54 -2.78
C LEU A 135 3.68 7.74 -1.86
N GLN A 136 3.82 8.92 -2.44
CA GLN A 136 3.48 10.19 -1.83
C GLN A 136 2.37 10.84 -2.64
N VAL A 137 1.20 11.00 -2.04
CA VAL A 137 0.00 11.54 -2.68
C VAL A 137 -0.33 12.89 -2.06
N SER A 138 -0.22 13.97 -2.83
CA SER A 138 -0.56 15.32 -2.39
C SER A 138 -1.87 15.76 -3.03
N LEU A 139 -2.88 16.03 -2.20
CA LEU A 139 -4.20 16.50 -2.60
C LEU A 139 -4.32 18.03 -2.62
N SER A 140 -3.38 18.73 -1.99
CA SER A 140 -3.29 20.20 -1.99
C SER A 140 -1.83 20.63 -1.95
N LYS A 141 -1.55 21.91 -2.28
CA LYS A 141 -0.18 22.45 -2.21
C LYS A 141 0.33 22.55 -0.78
N ASP A 142 -0.56 22.90 0.16
CA ASP A 142 -0.20 23.23 1.54
C ASP A 142 -0.62 22.15 2.54
N GLY A 143 -1.24 21.07 2.05
CA GLY A 143 -1.66 19.94 2.87
C GLY A 143 -0.53 18.93 3.10
N GLN A 144 -0.61 18.23 4.22
CA GLN A 144 0.28 17.10 4.47
C GLN A 144 0.07 16.03 3.40
N PRO A 145 1.12 15.48 2.79
CA PRO A 145 0.99 14.38 1.86
C PRO A 145 0.51 13.12 2.58
N LEU A 146 -0.21 12.30 1.85
CA LEU A 146 -0.59 10.96 2.25
C LEU A 146 0.42 9.97 1.68
N TYR A 147 0.77 8.96 2.44
CA TYR A 147 1.73 7.95 2.02
C TYR A 147 1.05 6.61 1.84
N GLY A 148 1.59 5.75 0.99
CA GLY A 148 1.04 4.43 0.72
C GLY A 148 1.91 3.60 -0.19
N PHE A 149 1.43 2.40 -0.51
CA PHE A 149 2.11 1.48 -1.43
C PHE A 149 1.37 1.31 -2.76
N PHE A 150 0.05 1.47 -2.76
CA PHE A 150 -0.78 1.24 -3.93
C PHE A 150 -1.93 2.24 -4.03
N LEU A 151 -1.97 2.98 -5.13
CA LEU A 151 -3.04 3.94 -5.46
C LEU A 151 -3.83 3.44 -6.66
N SER A 152 -5.14 3.64 -6.63
CA SER A 152 -6.02 3.37 -7.76
C SER A 152 -7.11 4.43 -7.92
N THR A 153 -7.58 4.60 -9.17
CA THR A 153 -8.66 5.51 -9.55
C THR A 153 -9.69 4.83 -10.45
N GLY A 154 -10.75 5.53 -10.81
CA GLY A 154 -11.73 5.11 -11.80
C GLY A 154 -12.55 3.89 -11.38
N ALA A 155 -12.61 2.87 -12.23
CA ALA A 155 -13.40 1.66 -11.98
C ALA A 155 -12.97 0.86 -10.75
N VAL A 156 -11.71 0.97 -10.30
CA VAL A 156 -11.19 0.20 -9.16
C VAL A 156 -11.86 0.61 -7.84
N PRO A 157 -11.91 1.90 -7.44
CA PRO A 157 -12.71 2.35 -6.30
C PRO A 157 -14.17 1.90 -6.34
N HIS A 158 -14.81 2.03 -7.51
CA HIS A 158 -16.20 1.60 -7.69
C HIS A 158 -16.35 0.08 -7.48
N GLY A 159 -15.43 -0.71 -8.03
CA GLY A 159 -15.39 -2.16 -7.86
C GLY A 159 -15.22 -2.57 -6.40
N ILE A 160 -14.34 -1.89 -5.64
CA ILE A 160 -14.15 -2.15 -4.22
C ILE A 160 -15.43 -1.86 -3.42
N ARG A 161 -16.10 -0.75 -3.69
CA ARG A 161 -17.40 -0.44 -3.04
C ARG A 161 -18.45 -1.48 -3.36
N TYR A 162 -18.56 -1.88 -4.63
CA TYR A 162 -19.47 -2.92 -5.06
C TYR A 162 -19.19 -4.25 -4.34
N CYS A 163 -17.94 -4.68 -4.28
CA CYS A 163 -17.54 -5.89 -3.56
C CYS A 163 -17.87 -5.81 -2.07
N ARG A 164 -17.55 -4.70 -1.40
CA ARG A 164 -17.87 -4.52 0.03
C ARG A 164 -19.38 -4.65 0.27
N ARG A 165 -20.23 -4.03 -0.56
CA ARG A 165 -21.69 -4.10 -0.45
C ARG A 165 -22.21 -5.52 -0.66
N GLU A 166 -21.79 -6.20 -1.71
CA GLU A 166 -22.21 -7.58 -2.04
C GLU A 166 -21.77 -8.60 -0.97
N LEU A 167 -20.57 -8.43 -0.41
CA LEU A 167 -20.06 -9.32 0.64
C LEU A 167 -20.83 -9.15 1.95
N HIS A 168 -21.15 -7.89 2.34
CA HIS A 168 -21.98 -7.63 3.51
C HIS A 168 -23.38 -8.25 3.39
N THR A 169 -23.98 -8.24 2.21
CA THR A 169 -25.32 -8.82 1.98
C THR A 169 -25.32 -10.35 2.00
N ARG A 170 -24.15 -10.99 1.75
CA ARG A 170 -24.04 -12.47 1.64
C ARG A 170 -23.34 -13.13 2.81
N GLY A 171 -22.84 -12.37 3.79
CA GLY A 171 -22.11 -12.89 4.93
C GLY A 171 -20.83 -13.66 4.54
N ALA A 172 -20.26 -13.40 3.36
CA ALA A 172 -19.05 -14.06 2.87
C ALA A 172 -17.82 -13.19 3.20
N GLU A 173 -16.87 -13.75 3.94
CA GLU A 173 -15.63 -13.09 4.33
C GLU A 173 -14.43 -13.74 3.64
N GLY A 174 -13.42 -12.93 3.28
CA GLY A 174 -12.13 -13.40 2.80
C GLY A 174 -11.77 -13.01 1.37
N SER A 175 -10.47 -13.10 1.06
CA SER A 175 -9.88 -12.71 -0.22
C SER A 175 -10.42 -13.50 -1.43
N LEU A 176 -10.82 -14.75 -1.24
CA LEU A 176 -11.44 -15.58 -2.29
C LEU A 176 -12.81 -15.04 -2.70
N ALA A 177 -13.62 -14.58 -1.74
CA ALA A 177 -14.93 -14.01 -2.02
C ALA A 177 -14.81 -12.69 -2.79
N VAL A 178 -13.83 -11.84 -2.44
CA VAL A 178 -13.48 -10.62 -3.21
C VAL A 178 -13.05 -10.98 -4.62
N GLY A 179 -12.16 -11.95 -4.78
CA GLY A 179 -11.70 -12.41 -6.09
C GLY A 179 -12.85 -12.92 -6.97
N LEU A 180 -13.74 -13.78 -6.43
CA LEU A 180 -14.93 -14.28 -7.14
C LEU A 180 -15.90 -13.16 -7.53
N THR A 181 -16.08 -12.15 -6.66
CA THR A 181 -16.95 -11.01 -6.95
C THR A 181 -16.37 -10.15 -8.05
N LEU A 182 -15.05 -9.93 -8.06
CA LEU A 182 -14.35 -9.22 -9.15
C LEU A 182 -14.43 -10.01 -10.47
N VAL A 183 -14.23 -11.32 -10.45
CA VAL A 183 -14.40 -12.17 -11.62
C VAL A 183 -15.83 -12.08 -12.14
N ARG A 184 -16.84 -12.15 -11.27
CA ARG A 184 -18.24 -11.98 -11.67
C ARG A 184 -18.54 -10.59 -12.23
N LEU A 185 -17.94 -9.54 -11.68
CA LEU A 185 -18.09 -8.18 -12.18
C LEU A 185 -17.54 -8.02 -13.61
N VAL A 186 -16.42 -8.70 -13.90
CA VAL A 186 -15.74 -8.64 -15.20
C VAL A 186 -16.41 -9.56 -16.24
N PHE A 187 -16.82 -10.76 -15.85
CA PHE A 187 -17.27 -11.82 -16.75
C PHE A 187 -18.76 -12.14 -16.66
N GLY A 188 -19.43 -11.74 -15.56
CA GLY A 188 -20.84 -12.02 -15.34
C GLY A 188 -21.79 -11.06 -16.06
N PRO A 189 -23.10 -11.41 -16.08
CA PRO A 189 -24.13 -10.49 -16.58
C PRO A 189 -24.11 -9.23 -15.71
N ARG A 190 -23.93 -8.10 -16.38
CA ARG A 190 -23.89 -6.79 -15.73
C ARG A 190 -25.29 -6.34 -15.40
N GLY A 191 -25.67 -6.39 -14.13
CA GLY A 191 -26.84 -5.66 -13.62
C GLY A 191 -26.58 -4.13 -13.65
N PRO A 192 -27.61 -3.31 -13.30
CA PRO A 192 -27.47 -1.85 -13.24
C PRO A 192 -26.24 -1.40 -12.46
N ASP A 193 -25.97 -2.04 -11.33
CA ASP A 193 -24.82 -1.76 -10.45
C ASP A 193 -23.47 -2.09 -11.10
N GLY A 194 -23.40 -3.14 -11.92
CA GLY A 194 -22.17 -3.50 -12.66
C GLY A 194 -21.83 -2.51 -13.77
N ASN A 195 -22.84 -1.85 -14.35
CA ASN A 195 -22.64 -0.77 -15.32
C ASN A 195 -22.11 0.50 -14.64
N GLU A 196 -22.50 0.78 -13.38
CA GLU A 196 -21.95 1.89 -12.61
C GLU A 196 -20.45 1.70 -12.29
N VAL A 197 -20.02 0.47 -11.99
CA VAL A 197 -18.62 0.16 -11.71
C VAL A 197 -17.72 0.48 -12.91
N MET A 198 -18.21 0.19 -14.12
CA MET A 198 -17.47 0.41 -15.37
C MET A 198 -17.72 1.78 -15.99
N ARG A 199 -18.29 2.71 -15.22
CA ARG A 199 -18.55 4.08 -15.70
C ARG A 199 -17.23 4.82 -15.91
N PRO A 200 -16.99 5.35 -17.13
CA PRO A 200 -15.78 6.12 -17.37
C PRO A 200 -15.82 7.44 -16.59
N THR A 201 -14.65 7.89 -16.19
CA THR A 201 -14.42 9.19 -15.55
C THR A 201 -13.39 9.96 -16.34
N ASP A 202 -13.47 11.29 -16.34
CA ASP A 202 -12.48 12.09 -17.02
C ASP A 202 -11.22 12.24 -16.19
N LEU A 203 -10.09 12.07 -16.83
CA LEU A 203 -8.76 12.22 -16.25
C LEU A 203 -7.86 12.98 -17.25
N THR A 204 -7.09 13.93 -16.72
CA THR A 204 -5.85 14.37 -17.35
C THR A 204 -4.69 13.89 -16.51
N CYS A 205 -3.70 13.26 -17.13
CA CYS A 205 -2.49 12.79 -16.47
C CYS A 205 -1.28 13.32 -17.22
N GLU A 206 -0.38 13.97 -16.49
CA GLU A 206 0.84 14.58 -17.01
C GLU A 206 2.04 14.01 -16.26
N SER A 207 3.03 13.52 -16.98
CA SER A 207 4.33 13.11 -16.48
C SER A 207 5.42 13.43 -17.51
N THR A 208 6.67 13.20 -17.16
CA THR A 208 7.80 13.34 -18.11
C THR A 208 7.73 12.34 -19.26
N ALA A 209 7.17 11.15 -19.01
CA ALA A 209 7.14 10.04 -19.98
C ALA A 209 5.88 10.02 -20.86
N PHE A 210 4.76 10.59 -20.38
CA PHE A 210 3.51 10.53 -21.12
C PHE A 210 2.53 11.64 -20.73
N HIS A 211 1.60 11.90 -21.66
CA HIS A 211 0.43 12.75 -21.43
C HIS A 211 -0.82 12.01 -21.87
N ALA A 212 -1.84 11.96 -21.00
CA ALA A 212 -3.14 11.40 -21.32
C ALA A 212 -4.25 12.36 -20.89
N ALA A 213 -5.26 12.54 -21.72
CA ALA A 213 -6.43 13.35 -21.40
C ALA A 213 -7.70 12.71 -21.99
N GLY A 214 -8.81 12.83 -21.27
CA GLY A 214 -10.12 12.33 -21.68
C GLY A 214 -10.66 11.24 -20.76
N SER A 215 -11.63 10.49 -21.25
CA SER A 215 -12.26 9.44 -20.47
C SER A 215 -11.33 8.26 -20.23
N HIS A 216 -11.19 7.86 -18.98
CA HIS A 216 -10.39 6.72 -18.57
C HIS A 216 -11.21 5.67 -17.84
N LEU A 217 -10.71 4.44 -17.82
CA LEU A 217 -11.30 3.33 -17.09
C LEU A 217 -10.71 3.23 -15.68
N PHE A 218 -9.37 3.19 -15.58
CA PHE A 218 -8.67 3.20 -14.29
C PHE A 218 -7.22 3.69 -14.45
N THR A 219 -6.65 4.08 -13.33
CA THR A 219 -5.22 4.31 -13.16
C THR A 219 -4.75 3.52 -11.94
N LEU A 220 -3.59 2.88 -12.04
CA LEU A 220 -2.91 2.18 -10.96
C LEU A 220 -1.52 2.77 -10.78
N ALA A 221 -1.10 2.95 -9.54
CA ALA A 221 0.25 3.38 -9.21
C ALA A 221 0.77 2.61 -7.99
N THR A 222 2.05 2.21 -8.01
CA THR A 222 2.67 1.48 -6.91
C THR A 222 4.19 1.67 -6.88
N THR A 223 4.76 1.50 -5.70
CA THR A 223 6.21 1.35 -5.50
C THR A 223 6.59 -0.11 -5.24
N LEU A 224 5.60 -0.99 -5.03
CA LEU A 224 5.84 -2.40 -4.75
C LEU A 224 6.40 -3.12 -5.98
N PRO A 225 7.40 -4.01 -5.83
CA PRO A 225 7.94 -4.81 -6.92
C PRO A 225 6.92 -5.82 -7.46
N GLN A 226 6.02 -6.29 -6.62
CA GLN A 226 4.94 -7.22 -6.97
C GLN A 226 3.69 -6.91 -6.14
N LEU A 227 2.51 -7.10 -6.74
CA LEU A 227 1.25 -7.06 -6.02
C LEU A 227 0.87 -8.42 -5.45
N ASN A 228 -0.08 -8.43 -4.52
CA ASN A 228 -0.67 -9.67 -4.00
C ASN A 228 -1.28 -10.52 -5.12
N LEU A 229 -1.33 -11.83 -4.91
CA LEU A 229 -1.87 -12.83 -5.84
C LEU A 229 -1.07 -13.04 -7.14
N GLY A 230 0.19 -12.57 -7.20
CA GLY A 230 1.02 -12.72 -8.39
C GLY A 230 0.56 -11.87 -9.59
N LEU A 231 -0.32 -10.90 -9.37
CA LEU A 231 -0.75 -9.94 -10.39
C LEU A 231 0.33 -8.90 -10.61
N ASP A 232 0.73 -8.68 -11.84
CA ASP A 232 1.64 -7.59 -12.21
C ASP A 232 1.07 -6.76 -13.37
N PRO A 233 0.16 -5.81 -13.08
CA PRO A 233 -0.42 -4.93 -14.09
C PRO A 233 0.54 -3.81 -14.53
N PHE A 234 1.85 -3.97 -14.32
CA PHE A 234 2.87 -2.99 -14.61
C PHE A 234 3.95 -3.60 -15.51
N TRP A 235 3.94 -3.26 -16.76
CA TRP A 235 4.89 -3.77 -17.77
C TRP A 235 5.83 -2.71 -18.35
N GLY A 236 5.77 -1.46 -17.85
CA GLY A 236 6.72 -0.39 -18.20
C GLY A 236 8.13 -0.79 -17.78
N LYS A 237 9.09 -0.70 -18.72
CA LYS A 237 10.50 -1.09 -18.50
C LYS A 237 11.49 0.00 -18.91
N GLU A 238 10.98 1.11 -19.44
CA GLU A 238 11.79 2.08 -20.16
C GLU A 238 12.59 3.03 -19.27
N GLU A 239 12.22 3.19 -17.99
CA GLU A 239 12.95 4.06 -17.06
C GLU A 239 13.24 3.35 -15.72
N GLN A 240 14.39 3.61 -15.13
CA GLN A 240 14.75 3.18 -13.78
C GLN A 240 14.11 4.11 -12.72
N ALA A 241 12.81 4.37 -12.86
CA ALA A 241 12.08 5.23 -11.96
C ALA A 241 11.24 4.39 -10.97
N PRO A 242 11.10 4.84 -9.71
CA PRO A 242 10.53 4.03 -8.64
C PRO A 242 9.02 3.90 -8.67
N LEU A 243 8.31 4.81 -9.36
CA LEU A 243 6.86 4.81 -9.45
C LEU A 243 6.41 4.00 -10.67
N ARG A 244 5.86 2.82 -10.44
CA ARG A 244 5.23 1.98 -11.46
C ARG A 244 3.80 2.48 -11.66
N PHE A 245 3.46 2.83 -12.90
CA PHE A 245 2.23 3.50 -13.26
C PHE A 245 1.56 2.84 -14.45
N THR A 246 0.28 2.52 -14.35
CA THR A 246 -0.52 1.95 -15.45
C THR A 246 -1.80 2.75 -15.61
N HIS A 247 -2.11 3.10 -16.85
CA HIS A 247 -3.29 3.83 -17.24
C HIS A 247 -4.08 3.06 -18.29
N ALA A 248 -5.41 3.00 -18.12
CA ALA A 248 -6.34 2.41 -19.07
C ALA A 248 -7.34 3.46 -19.55
N ARG A 249 -7.36 3.73 -20.86
CA ARG A 249 -8.30 4.65 -21.50
C ARG A 249 -9.68 4.01 -21.63
N TRP A 250 -10.70 4.84 -21.77
CA TRP A 250 -12.04 4.40 -22.15
C TRP A 250 -12.37 4.84 -23.60
N PRO A 251 -13.01 4.01 -24.42
CA PRO A 251 -13.32 2.59 -24.17
C PRO A 251 -12.09 1.70 -24.28
N ALA A 252 -11.96 0.76 -23.35
CA ALA A 252 -10.92 -0.26 -23.42
C ALA A 252 -11.36 -1.38 -24.39
N ASN A 253 -10.68 -1.52 -25.52
CA ASN A 253 -10.99 -2.53 -26.51
C ASN A 253 -10.65 -3.95 -26.03
N GLY A 254 -11.69 -4.78 -25.84
CA GLY A 254 -11.51 -6.15 -25.38
C GLY A 254 -10.96 -6.24 -23.94
N LEU A 255 -11.56 -5.48 -23.02
CA LEU A 255 -11.18 -5.39 -21.61
C LEU A 255 -10.91 -6.75 -20.96
N ILE A 256 -11.76 -7.76 -21.22
CA ILE A 256 -11.60 -9.11 -20.69
C ILE A 256 -10.27 -9.73 -21.16
N ARG A 257 -9.96 -9.63 -22.45
CA ARG A 257 -8.68 -10.13 -22.99
C ARG A 257 -7.48 -9.32 -22.48
N ALA A 258 -7.68 -8.03 -22.24
CA ALA A 258 -6.65 -7.18 -21.65
C ALA A 258 -6.36 -7.59 -20.19
N LEU A 259 -7.39 -7.82 -19.37
CA LEU A 259 -7.24 -8.31 -18.00
C LEU A 259 -6.57 -9.70 -17.95
N LEU A 260 -6.97 -10.61 -18.84
CA LEU A 260 -6.29 -11.91 -18.99
C LEU A 260 -4.84 -11.74 -19.45
N GLY A 261 -4.56 -10.77 -20.32
CA GLY A 261 -3.20 -10.43 -20.73
C GLY A 261 -2.34 -9.90 -19.57
N ILE A 262 -2.90 -9.09 -18.69
CA ILE A 262 -2.21 -8.65 -17.44
C ILE A 262 -1.88 -9.87 -16.57
N LEU A 263 -2.84 -10.77 -16.37
CA LEU A 263 -2.66 -11.98 -15.56
C LEU A 263 -1.62 -12.94 -16.15
N ALA A 264 -1.55 -13.02 -17.48
CA ALA A 264 -0.66 -13.93 -18.20
C ALA A 264 0.67 -13.29 -18.62
N GLY A 265 0.95 -12.04 -18.23
CA GLY A 265 2.15 -11.33 -18.69
C GLY A 265 2.14 -11.05 -20.20
N GLY A 266 0.99 -10.69 -20.77
CA GLY A 266 0.81 -10.50 -22.21
C GLY A 266 1.71 -9.41 -22.80
N PRO A 267 2.05 -9.46 -24.10
CA PRO A 267 2.98 -8.56 -24.74
C PRO A 267 2.46 -7.10 -24.73
N GLU A 268 3.36 -6.17 -24.42
CA GLU A 268 3.11 -4.72 -24.29
C GLU A 268 2.34 -4.15 -25.47
N ASN A 269 2.74 -4.49 -26.70
CA ASN A 269 2.09 -4.03 -27.93
C ASN A 269 0.60 -4.39 -28.00
N MET A 270 0.21 -5.52 -27.42
CA MET A 270 -1.19 -5.94 -27.36
C MET A 270 -1.97 -5.09 -26.38
N MET A 271 -1.36 -4.73 -25.26
CA MET A 271 -1.99 -3.90 -24.23
C MET A 271 -2.17 -2.46 -24.69
N ARG A 272 -1.16 -1.89 -25.37
CA ARG A 272 -1.21 -0.55 -25.97
C ARG A 272 -2.33 -0.43 -27.04
N LYS A 273 -2.48 -1.44 -27.89
CA LYS A 273 -3.59 -1.50 -28.89
C LYS A 273 -4.98 -1.54 -28.23
N ARG A 274 -5.06 -1.90 -26.95
CA ARG A 274 -6.32 -1.95 -26.16
C ARG A 274 -6.54 -0.70 -25.31
N GLY A 275 -5.70 0.32 -25.47
CA GLY A 275 -5.78 1.57 -24.72
C GLY A 275 -5.21 1.48 -23.31
N MET A 276 -4.34 0.49 -23.05
CA MET A 276 -3.61 0.37 -21.78
C MET A 276 -2.14 0.70 -22.00
N GLU A 277 -1.59 1.53 -21.12
CA GLU A 277 -0.19 1.97 -21.14
C GLU A 277 0.40 1.84 -19.75
N SER A 278 1.65 1.41 -19.66
CA SER A 278 2.38 1.26 -18.40
C SER A 278 3.76 1.88 -18.51
N PHE A 279 4.15 2.61 -17.47
CA PHE A 279 5.40 3.38 -17.40
C PHE A 279 6.02 3.23 -16.03
N ASN A 280 7.35 3.38 -15.95
CA ASN A 280 8.05 3.70 -14.73
C ASN A 280 8.39 5.19 -14.77
N ILE A 281 7.97 5.95 -13.77
CA ILE A 281 8.08 7.41 -13.75
C ILE A 281 8.50 7.90 -12.36
N ASN A 282 8.93 9.16 -12.25
CA ASN A 282 9.24 9.75 -10.96
C ASN A 282 8.01 10.39 -10.32
N GLU A 283 7.17 11.01 -11.14
CA GLU A 283 5.94 11.65 -10.67
C GLU A 283 4.87 11.72 -11.77
N ALA A 284 3.63 11.85 -11.35
CA ALA A 284 2.48 12.14 -12.19
C ALA A 284 1.60 13.21 -11.56
N LEU A 285 1.13 14.17 -12.37
CA LEU A 285 0.12 15.13 -11.99
C LEU A 285 -1.21 14.68 -12.61
N LEU A 286 -2.15 14.32 -11.76
CA LEU A 286 -3.50 13.96 -12.17
C LEU A 286 -4.43 15.16 -12.00
N LYS A 287 -5.28 15.42 -12.99
CA LYS A 287 -6.46 16.27 -12.86
C LYS A 287 -7.68 15.35 -12.91
N TYR A 288 -8.27 15.12 -11.75
CA TYR A 288 -9.28 14.10 -11.52
C TYR A 288 -10.26 14.54 -10.44
N SER A 289 -11.54 14.26 -10.63
CA SER A 289 -12.61 14.68 -9.70
C SER A 289 -13.35 13.51 -9.02
N GLY A 290 -12.89 12.28 -9.26
CA GLY A 290 -13.49 11.08 -8.67
C GLY A 290 -12.84 10.63 -7.37
N ASP A 291 -13.25 9.46 -6.92
CA ASP A 291 -12.64 8.80 -5.75
C ASP A 291 -11.31 8.14 -6.12
N LEU A 292 -10.38 8.21 -5.19
CA LEU A 292 -9.13 7.46 -5.20
C LEU A 292 -9.15 6.44 -4.08
N VAL A 293 -8.37 5.38 -4.22
CA VAL A 293 -8.12 4.44 -3.12
C VAL A 293 -6.62 4.29 -2.94
N LEU A 294 -6.14 4.59 -1.74
CA LEU A 294 -4.77 4.40 -1.31
C LEU A 294 -4.74 3.30 -0.25
N ASP A 295 -4.11 2.16 -0.55
CA ASP A 295 -4.01 0.98 0.32
C ASP A 295 -5.35 0.48 0.90
N GLY A 296 -6.44 0.67 0.15
CA GLY A 296 -7.78 0.27 0.56
C GLY A 296 -8.61 1.37 1.23
N GLU A 297 -8.02 2.52 1.56
CA GLU A 297 -8.70 3.68 2.12
C GLU A 297 -9.18 4.62 1.01
N PHE A 298 -10.45 5.03 1.11
CA PHE A 298 -11.06 5.93 0.14
C PHE A 298 -10.66 7.39 0.40
N LEU A 299 -10.19 8.04 -0.64
CA LEU A 299 -9.84 9.44 -0.65
C LEU A 299 -10.73 10.16 -1.68
N THR A 300 -11.16 11.36 -1.37
CA THR A 300 -11.86 12.21 -2.32
C THR A 300 -10.88 13.20 -2.94
N ALA A 301 -10.89 13.29 -4.27
CA ALA A 301 -10.10 14.30 -4.96
C ALA A 301 -10.48 15.71 -4.48
N PRO A 302 -9.52 16.64 -4.37
CA PRO A 302 -9.79 17.98 -3.92
C PRO A 302 -10.68 18.75 -4.94
N PRO A 303 -11.34 19.83 -4.53
CA PRO A 303 -12.15 20.65 -5.46
C PRO A 303 -11.37 21.16 -6.68
N SER A 304 -10.06 21.37 -6.54
CA SER A 304 -9.17 21.73 -7.66
C SER A 304 -8.99 20.59 -8.67
N GLY A 305 -9.33 19.37 -8.29
CA GLY A 305 -9.08 18.16 -9.05
C GLY A 305 -7.60 17.78 -9.18
N LYS A 306 -6.66 18.55 -8.60
CA LYS A 306 -5.22 18.32 -8.76
C LYS A 306 -4.72 17.36 -7.70
N VAL A 307 -4.19 16.21 -8.15
CA VAL A 307 -3.59 15.19 -7.32
C VAL A 307 -2.18 14.94 -7.84
N LYS A 308 -1.17 15.21 -7.03
CA LYS A 308 0.21 14.88 -7.36
C LYS A 308 0.54 13.51 -6.75
N VAL A 309 1.07 12.61 -7.58
CA VAL A 309 1.56 11.30 -7.17
C VAL A 309 3.06 11.25 -7.45
N SER A 310 3.85 11.03 -6.43
CA SER A 310 5.31 10.90 -6.50
C SER A 310 5.77 9.80 -5.54
N THR A 311 7.07 9.68 -5.32
CA THR A 311 7.64 8.76 -4.34
C THR A 311 8.44 9.50 -3.30
N THR A 312 8.56 8.90 -2.12
CA THR A 312 9.51 9.34 -1.08
C THR A 312 10.93 8.92 -1.45
N GLU A 313 11.92 9.46 -0.73
CA GLU A 313 13.21 8.78 -0.59
C GLU A 313 12.97 7.36 -0.03
N PRO A 314 13.83 6.39 -0.40
CA PRO A 314 13.69 5.03 0.08
C PRO A 314 13.80 4.93 1.61
N LEU A 315 12.84 4.28 2.24
CA LEU A 315 12.89 3.90 3.65
C LEU A 315 13.56 2.55 3.82
N VAL A 316 14.09 2.29 5.01
CA VAL A 316 14.75 1.03 5.37
C VAL A 316 13.71 0.08 5.98
N PHE A 317 13.41 -1.02 5.30
CA PHE A 317 12.56 -2.08 5.83
C PHE A 317 13.37 -3.30 6.21
N LEU A 318 12.95 -3.98 7.29
CA LEU A 318 13.50 -5.27 7.72
C LEU A 318 12.66 -6.41 7.16
N ARG A 319 13.34 -7.52 6.78
CA ARG A 319 12.69 -8.71 6.20
C ARG A 319 13.33 -10.01 6.68
#